data_5f0d16b190468ade58e3808938f140b9
#
_entry.id   5f0d16b190468ade58e3808938f140b9
#
_cell.length_a   1.000
_cell.length_b   1.000
_cell.length_c   1.000
_cell.angle_alpha   90.00
_cell.angle_beta   90.00
_cell.angle_gamma   90.00
#
_symmetry.space_group_name_H-M   'P 1'
#
loop_
_entity.id
_entity.type
_entity.pdbx_description
1 polymer ?
#
loop_
_entity_poly.entity_id
_entity_poly.type
_entity_poly.pdbx_seq_one_letter_code
_entity_poly.pdbx_strand_id
1 'polypeptide(L)'
;MPLPRHSSAHSWGALAPFQIRSYRFQWPADLLTSWAFEMETLILGWYMLVETNSVVMLTIFGALLYVGTLIAPLVGVWSDRVGHRVMLTGMRSAYALVAGTLTTLAFTHTLKPEIVLVLAFFTGLLRPSDMGLRGAMIADTMPPGTLTAAMGIARTTTDTARIFGSLTGAGLFAAIGIGPSYVAITTIYVIGAILTWNAVRPDAAPEKHVAADADPDAPGTKLSPWRELWEGMVLVR
;
A
#
# COMPACT_ATOMS: atom_id res chain seq x y z
N MET A 1 -13.76 -45.10 22.65
CA MET A 1 -13.24 -43.73 22.55
C MET A 1 -13.31 -43.34 21.09
N PRO A 2 -14.30 -42.55 20.61
CA PRO A 2 -14.44 -42.21 19.19
C PRO A 2 -13.44 -41.11 18.85
N LEU A 3 -12.68 -41.33 17.78
CA LEU A 3 -11.74 -40.35 17.21
C LEU A 3 -12.51 -39.11 16.75
N PRO A 4 -11.97 -37.88 16.95
CA PRO A 4 -12.61 -36.69 16.44
C PRO A 4 -12.68 -36.76 14.91
N ARG A 5 -13.90 -36.65 14.38
CA ARG A 5 -14.12 -36.50 12.95
C ARG A 5 -13.43 -35.22 12.52
N HIS A 6 -12.33 -35.34 11.76
CA HIS A 6 -11.82 -34.25 10.98
C HIS A 6 -12.94 -33.76 10.05
N SER A 7 -13.57 -32.65 10.38
CA SER A 7 -14.47 -31.96 9.49
C SER A 7 -13.67 -31.67 8.22
N SER A 8 -14.15 -32.17 7.11
CA SER A 8 -13.63 -31.93 5.76
C SER A 8 -13.47 -30.42 5.59
N ALA A 9 -12.21 -29.92 5.70
CA ALA A 9 -11.86 -28.55 5.41
C ALA A 9 -12.24 -28.28 3.97
N HIS A 10 -13.21 -27.41 3.80
CA HIS A 10 -13.78 -27.00 2.52
C HIS A 10 -12.68 -26.52 1.60
N SER A 11 -12.68 -27.02 0.36
CA SER A 11 -11.81 -26.65 -0.77
C SER A 11 -11.91 -25.18 -1.23
N TRP A 12 -12.53 -24.32 -0.45
CA TRP A 12 -12.72 -22.88 -0.67
C TRP A 12 -11.71 -22.02 0.11
N GLY A 13 -10.72 -22.62 0.77
CA GLY A 13 -9.80 -21.92 1.66
C GLY A 13 -9.10 -20.70 1.04
N ALA A 14 -8.70 -20.78 -0.23
CA ALA A 14 -7.99 -19.68 -0.89
C ALA A 14 -8.90 -18.47 -1.25
N LEU A 15 -10.17 -18.69 -1.55
CA LEU A 15 -11.12 -17.63 -1.94
C LEU A 15 -12.03 -17.16 -0.79
N ALA A 16 -11.90 -17.75 0.40
CA ALA A 16 -12.68 -17.37 1.57
C ALA A 16 -12.64 -15.86 1.91
N PRO A 17 -11.51 -15.13 1.74
CA PRO A 17 -11.45 -13.69 1.99
C PRO A 17 -12.45 -12.88 1.17
N PHE A 18 -12.79 -13.32 -0.04
CA PHE A 18 -13.76 -12.61 -0.92
C PHE A 18 -15.22 -12.71 -0.44
N GLN A 19 -15.53 -13.55 0.53
CA GLN A 19 -16.84 -13.56 1.18
C GLN A 19 -17.04 -12.35 2.08
N ILE A 20 -15.95 -11.70 2.50
CA ILE A 20 -15.97 -10.54 3.39
C ILE A 20 -16.16 -9.28 2.55
N ARG A 21 -17.23 -8.51 2.84
CA ARG A 21 -17.60 -7.33 2.06
C ARG A 21 -16.49 -6.28 2.00
N SER A 22 -15.79 -6.03 3.11
CA SER A 22 -14.67 -5.09 3.18
C SER A 22 -13.56 -5.46 2.19
N TYR A 23 -13.21 -6.75 2.13
CA TYR A 23 -12.15 -7.25 1.25
C TYR A 23 -12.49 -7.14 -0.24
N ARG A 24 -13.77 -7.26 -0.61
CA ARG A 24 -14.22 -7.08 -2.01
C ARG A 24 -13.94 -5.68 -2.55
N PHE A 25 -13.88 -4.66 -1.70
CA PHE A 25 -13.51 -3.29 -2.09
C PHE A 25 -12.01 -3.04 -1.92
N GLN A 26 -11.42 -3.59 -0.86
CA GLN A 26 -10.01 -3.39 -0.57
C GLN A 26 -9.11 -4.05 -1.61
N TRP A 27 -9.37 -5.32 -1.96
CA TRP A 27 -8.52 -6.06 -2.90
C TRP A 27 -8.40 -5.38 -4.28
N PRO A 28 -9.49 -4.99 -4.98
CA PRO A 28 -9.36 -4.30 -6.26
C PRO A 28 -8.71 -2.91 -6.11
N ALA A 29 -8.93 -2.22 -5.00
CA ALA A 29 -8.25 -0.97 -4.73
C ALA A 29 -6.73 -1.17 -4.58
N ASP A 30 -6.31 -2.23 -3.90
CA ASP A 30 -4.89 -2.58 -3.73
C ASP A 30 -4.25 -3.03 -5.05
N LEU A 31 -4.98 -3.81 -5.85
CA LEU A 31 -4.54 -4.22 -7.19
C LEU A 31 -4.32 -3.00 -8.09
N LEU A 32 -5.32 -2.13 -8.21
CA LEU A 32 -5.26 -0.94 -9.04
C LEU A 32 -4.16 0.02 -8.62
N THR A 33 -4.02 0.27 -7.32
CA THR A 33 -2.96 1.14 -6.81
C THR A 33 -1.57 0.56 -7.08
N SER A 34 -1.38 -0.74 -6.88
CA SER A 34 -0.11 -1.41 -7.19
C SER A 34 0.19 -1.37 -8.68
N TRP A 35 -0.82 -1.56 -9.52
CA TRP A 35 -0.70 -1.48 -10.98
C TRP A 35 -0.25 -0.09 -11.42
N ALA A 36 -0.92 0.96 -10.93
CA ALA A 36 -0.56 2.34 -11.21
C ALA A 36 0.87 2.69 -10.77
N PHE A 37 1.31 2.21 -9.60
CA PHE A 37 2.68 2.41 -9.12
C PHE A 37 3.74 1.86 -10.07
N GLU A 38 3.52 0.66 -10.60
CA GLU A 38 4.49 0.03 -11.50
C GLU A 38 4.49 0.71 -12.88
N MET A 39 3.31 1.12 -13.38
CA MET A 39 3.23 1.94 -14.60
C MET A 39 3.99 3.26 -14.43
N GLU A 40 3.72 4.00 -13.35
CA GLU A 40 4.35 5.28 -13.03
C GLU A 40 5.87 5.15 -12.88
N THR A 41 6.32 4.16 -12.12
CA THR A 41 7.74 3.91 -11.87
C THR A 41 8.50 3.65 -13.16
N LEU A 42 7.93 2.87 -14.08
CA LEU A 42 8.55 2.57 -15.37
C LEU A 42 8.57 3.80 -16.28
N ILE A 43 7.44 4.50 -16.43
CA ILE A 43 7.32 5.65 -17.32
C ILE A 43 8.23 6.79 -16.87
N LEU A 44 8.23 7.13 -15.57
CA LEU A 44 9.11 8.19 -15.05
C LEU A 44 10.58 7.78 -15.05
N GLY A 45 10.88 6.53 -14.73
CA GLY A 45 12.26 6.03 -14.83
C GLY A 45 12.81 6.14 -16.24
N TRP A 46 12.02 5.76 -17.24
CA TRP A 46 12.38 5.93 -18.65
C TRP A 46 12.51 7.40 -19.03
N TYR A 47 11.55 8.25 -18.66
CA TYR A 47 11.61 9.70 -18.87
C TYR A 47 12.88 10.30 -18.27
N MET A 48 13.20 9.98 -17.01
CA MET A 48 14.41 10.47 -16.36
C MET A 48 15.68 10.07 -17.12
N LEU A 49 15.76 8.82 -17.58
CA LEU A 49 16.93 8.34 -18.32
C LEU A 49 17.09 9.06 -19.66
N VAL A 50 16.00 9.23 -20.40
CA VAL A 50 16.03 9.83 -21.75
C VAL A 50 16.29 11.34 -21.69
N GLU A 51 15.60 12.07 -20.81
CA GLU A 51 15.73 13.53 -20.73
C GLU A 51 17.05 13.98 -20.14
N THR A 52 17.60 13.23 -19.18
CA THR A 52 18.84 13.62 -18.49
C THR A 52 20.09 12.96 -19.09
N ASN A 53 19.94 11.90 -19.88
CA ASN A 53 21.04 11.03 -20.33
C ASN A 53 21.96 10.60 -19.18
N SER A 54 21.43 10.48 -17.96
CA SER A 54 22.20 10.24 -16.74
C SER A 54 21.64 9.07 -15.94
N VAL A 55 22.41 8.00 -15.82
CA VAL A 55 22.10 6.86 -14.95
C VAL A 55 22.06 7.29 -13.47
N VAL A 56 22.85 8.31 -13.09
CA VAL A 56 22.84 8.86 -11.74
C VAL A 56 21.48 9.48 -11.41
N MET A 57 20.90 10.25 -12.33
CA MET A 57 19.57 10.85 -12.13
C MET A 57 18.47 9.77 -12.03
N LEU A 58 18.55 8.72 -12.83
CA LEU A 58 17.67 7.55 -12.70
C LEU A 58 17.82 6.88 -11.34
N THR A 59 19.05 6.74 -10.84
CA THR A 59 19.31 6.13 -9.52
C THR A 59 18.77 7.01 -8.39
N ILE A 60 18.93 8.34 -8.48
CA ILE A 60 18.35 9.29 -7.51
C ILE A 60 16.83 9.18 -7.52
N PHE A 61 16.20 9.16 -8.70
CA PHE A 61 14.76 8.94 -8.82
C PHE A 61 14.32 7.66 -8.11
N GLY A 62 14.99 6.53 -8.38
CA GLY A 62 14.70 5.25 -7.73
C GLY A 62 14.87 5.29 -6.21
N ALA A 63 15.92 5.95 -5.70
CA ALA A 63 16.15 6.10 -4.28
C ALA A 63 15.06 6.95 -3.59
N LEU A 64 14.61 8.01 -4.25
CA LEU A 64 13.54 8.88 -3.74
C LEU A 64 12.23 8.13 -3.52
N LEU A 65 11.91 7.13 -4.34
CA LEU A 65 10.69 6.31 -4.19
C LEU A 65 10.63 5.51 -2.87
N TYR A 66 11.76 5.35 -2.18
CA TYR A 66 11.86 4.58 -0.93
C TYR A 66 12.24 5.42 0.29
N VAL A 67 12.39 6.73 0.14
CA VAL A 67 12.82 7.62 1.24
C VAL A 67 11.88 7.55 2.46
N GLY A 68 10.61 7.29 2.23
CA GLY A 68 9.58 7.14 3.27
C GLY A 68 9.76 5.92 4.17
N THR A 69 10.65 4.97 3.82
CA THR A 69 10.96 3.84 4.70
C THR A 69 11.49 4.31 6.06
N LEU A 70 12.17 5.46 6.09
CA LEU A 70 12.69 6.06 7.33
C LEU A 70 11.59 6.57 8.27
N ILE A 71 10.46 7.00 7.71
CA ILE A 71 9.33 7.54 8.49
C ILE A 71 8.15 6.57 8.62
N ALA A 72 8.20 5.42 7.95
CA ALA A 72 7.13 4.43 7.95
C ALA A 72 6.68 4.01 9.37
N PRO A 73 7.58 3.81 10.37
CA PRO A 73 7.17 3.48 11.73
C PRO A 73 6.32 4.59 12.38
N LEU A 74 6.64 5.86 12.13
CA LEU A 74 5.88 7.01 12.66
C LEU A 74 4.48 7.08 12.04
N VAL A 75 4.39 6.82 10.74
CA VAL A 75 3.12 6.75 10.01
C VAL A 75 2.25 5.61 10.55
N GLY A 76 2.86 4.46 10.89
CA GLY A 76 2.18 3.34 11.54
C GLY A 76 1.50 3.76 12.84
N VAL A 77 2.24 4.35 13.77
CA VAL A 77 1.71 4.85 15.06
C VAL A 77 0.58 5.87 14.86
N TRP A 78 0.70 6.72 13.86
CA TRP A 78 -0.34 7.71 13.57
C TRP A 78 -1.59 7.06 12.97
N SER A 79 -1.41 6.07 12.11
CA SER A 79 -2.52 5.34 11.49
C SER A 79 -3.37 4.56 12.50
N ASP A 80 -2.78 4.06 13.59
CA ASP A 80 -3.50 3.39 14.69
C ASP A 80 -4.49 4.33 15.38
N ARG A 81 -4.21 5.63 15.40
CA ARG A 81 -5.07 6.66 15.99
C ARG A 81 -6.16 7.15 15.04
N VAL A 82 -5.82 7.35 13.77
CA VAL A 82 -6.71 7.92 12.74
C VAL A 82 -7.58 6.84 12.08
N GLY A 83 -7.09 5.60 12.08
CA GLY A 83 -7.70 4.44 11.43
C GLY A 83 -7.10 4.19 10.03
N HIS A 84 -6.74 2.93 9.78
CA HIS A 84 -6.04 2.48 8.57
C HIS A 84 -6.77 2.86 7.27
N ARG A 85 -8.11 2.77 7.26
CA ARG A 85 -8.92 3.14 6.09
C ARG A 85 -8.80 4.62 5.71
N VAL A 86 -8.91 5.51 6.70
CA VAL A 86 -8.84 6.97 6.46
C VAL A 86 -7.45 7.33 5.96
N MET A 87 -6.43 6.76 6.59
CA MET A 87 -5.03 6.98 6.22
C MET A 87 -4.73 6.50 4.79
N LEU A 88 -5.14 5.27 4.44
CA LEU A 88 -4.97 4.73 3.08
C LEU A 88 -5.71 5.55 2.03
N THR A 89 -6.95 5.99 2.33
CA THR A 89 -7.71 6.84 1.41
C THR A 89 -7.00 8.17 1.19
N GLY A 90 -6.47 8.78 2.27
CA GLY A 90 -5.69 10.03 2.18
C GLY A 90 -4.44 9.86 1.32
N MET A 91 -3.67 8.78 1.52
CA MET A 91 -2.49 8.48 0.72
C MET A 91 -2.83 8.28 -0.76
N ARG A 92 -3.88 7.51 -1.08
CA ARG A 92 -4.32 7.28 -2.45
C ARG A 92 -4.83 8.54 -3.14
N SER A 93 -5.48 9.42 -2.38
CA SER A 93 -5.87 10.75 -2.87
C SER A 93 -4.64 11.61 -3.16
N ALA A 94 -3.61 11.54 -2.33
CA ALA A 94 -2.34 12.22 -2.58
C ALA A 94 -1.64 11.70 -3.85
N TYR A 95 -1.64 10.36 -4.08
CA TYR A 95 -1.13 9.80 -5.35
C TYR A 95 -1.92 10.29 -6.56
N ALA A 96 -3.25 10.34 -6.47
CA ALA A 96 -4.09 10.87 -7.52
C ALA A 96 -3.78 12.35 -7.83
N LEU A 97 -3.52 13.17 -6.80
CA LEU A 97 -3.13 14.57 -6.96
C LEU A 97 -1.75 14.70 -7.62
N VAL A 98 -0.77 13.93 -7.19
CA VAL A 98 0.57 13.91 -7.80
C VAL A 98 0.49 13.48 -9.27
N ALA A 99 -0.21 12.38 -9.56
CA ALA A 99 -0.39 11.90 -10.93
C ALA A 99 -1.18 12.91 -11.79
N GLY A 100 -2.19 13.57 -11.24
CA GLY A 100 -2.93 14.65 -11.90
C GLY A 100 -2.04 15.87 -12.22
N THR A 101 -1.13 16.22 -11.31
CA THR A 101 -0.12 17.26 -11.55
C THR A 101 0.81 16.86 -12.69
N LEU A 102 1.32 15.62 -12.69
CA LEU A 102 2.16 15.09 -13.76
C LEU A 102 1.41 15.04 -15.11
N THR A 103 0.11 14.67 -15.08
CA THR A 103 -0.76 14.73 -16.26
C THR A 103 -0.80 16.14 -16.84
N THR A 104 -1.07 17.13 -16.00
CA THR A 104 -1.15 18.54 -16.43
C THR A 104 0.17 19.02 -17.00
N LEU A 105 1.29 18.73 -16.32
CA LEU A 105 2.63 19.12 -16.78
C LEU A 105 3.02 18.42 -18.10
N ALA A 106 2.60 17.18 -18.30
CA ALA A 106 2.84 16.46 -19.55
C ALA A 106 2.08 17.07 -20.72
N PHE A 107 0.80 17.46 -20.54
CA PHE A 107 0.00 18.10 -21.59
C PHE A 107 0.41 19.54 -21.89
N THR A 108 0.89 20.27 -20.89
CA THR A 108 1.41 21.64 -21.07
C THR A 108 2.85 21.68 -21.61
N HIS A 109 3.48 20.52 -21.82
CA HIS A 109 4.88 20.40 -22.23
C HIS A 109 5.86 21.13 -21.30
N THR A 110 5.49 21.27 -20.01
CA THR A 110 6.31 21.92 -18.97
C THR A 110 6.94 20.91 -18.02
N LEU A 111 6.82 19.62 -18.29
CA LEU A 111 7.42 18.57 -17.49
C LEU A 111 8.95 18.68 -17.56
N LYS A 112 9.60 18.74 -16.39
CA LYS A 112 11.06 18.82 -16.25
C LYS A 112 11.54 17.75 -15.28
N PRO A 113 12.77 17.22 -15.47
CA PRO A 113 13.34 16.20 -14.57
C PRO A 113 13.35 16.63 -13.10
N GLU A 114 13.63 17.91 -12.81
CA GLU A 114 13.67 18.42 -11.43
C GLU A 114 12.29 18.32 -10.76
N ILE A 115 11.23 18.64 -11.51
CA ILE A 115 9.85 18.54 -11.01
C ILE A 115 9.48 17.07 -10.76
N VAL A 116 9.90 16.17 -11.65
CA VAL A 116 9.70 14.73 -11.48
C VAL A 116 10.37 14.24 -10.20
N LEU A 117 11.60 14.66 -9.89
CA LEU A 117 12.30 14.29 -8.66
C LEU A 117 11.56 14.79 -7.42
N VAL A 118 11.06 16.02 -7.43
CA VAL A 118 10.27 16.58 -6.32
C VAL A 118 8.99 15.78 -6.11
N LEU A 119 8.25 15.47 -7.17
CA LEU A 119 7.02 14.70 -7.08
C LEU A 119 7.30 13.23 -6.67
N ALA A 120 8.38 12.63 -7.16
CA ALA A 120 8.85 11.31 -6.76
C ALA A 120 9.20 11.26 -5.26
N PHE A 121 9.79 12.32 -4.71
CA PHE A 121 10.06 12.43 -3.28
C PHE A 121 8.76 12.39 -2.46
N PHE A 122 7.73 13.16 -2.84
CA PHE A 122 6.44 13.14 -2.13
C PHE A 122 5.74 11.77 -2.24
N THR A 123 5.73 11.17 -3.42
CA THR A 123 5.20 9.81 -3.60
C THR A 123 5.98 8.80 -2.76
N GLY A 124 7.30 8.92 -2.76
CA GLY A 124 8.20 8.04 -2.03
C GLY A 124 8.11 8.15 -0.51
N LEU A 125 7.68 9.30 0.03
CA LEU A 125 7.39 9.44 1.47
C LEU A 125 6.19 8.56 1.89
N LEU A 126 5.22 8.38 1.02
CA LEU A 126 3.96 7.69 1.34
C LEU A 126 4.01 6.20 0.98
N ARG A 127 4.71 5.82 -0.10
CA ARG A 127 4.68 4.48 -0.69
C ARG A 127 5.04 3.33 0.27
N PRO A 128 6.12 3.39 1.08
CA PRO A 128 6.44 2.32 2.02
C PRO A 128 5.38 2.15 3.11
N SER A 129 4.81 3.24 3.58
CA SER A 129 3.75 3.25 4.58
C SER A 129 2.43 2.68 4.04
N ASP A 130 2.07 2.96 2.78
CA ASP A 130 0.88 2.40 2.13
C ASP A 130 0.93 0.86 2.10
N MET A 131 2.09 0.28 1.79
CA MET A 131 2.26 -1.18 1.81
C MET A 131 2.02 -1.79 3.20
N GLY A 132 2.55 -1.17 4.24
CA GLY A 132 2.34 -1.60 5.63
C GLY A 132 0.87 -1.49 6.05
N LEU A 133 0.24 -0.36 5.74
CA LEU A 133 -1.15 -0.09 6.10
C LEU A 133 -2.17 -1.01 5.41
N ARG A 134 -1.90 -1.46 4.18
CA ARG A 134 -2.72 -2.50 3.52
C ARG A 134 -2.74 -3.79 4.31
N GLY A 135 -1.56 -4.24 4.77
CA GLY A 135 -1.45 -5.43 5.62
C GLY A 135 -2.19 -5.28 6.94
N ALA A 136 -2.05 -4.13 7.61
CA ALA A 136 -2.76 -3.83 8.85
C ALA A 136 -4.28 -3.81 8.64
N MET A 137 -4.78 -3.18 7.57
CA MET A 137 -6.20 -3.16 7.23
C MET A 137 -6.76 -4.57 6.95
N ILE A 138 -5.97 -5.44 6.29
CA ILE A 138 -6.34 -6.85 6.10
C ILE A 138 -6.44 -7.55 7.47
N ALA A 139 -5.46 -7.34 8.36
CA ALA A 139 -5.45 -7.94 9.69
C ALA A 139 -6.66 -7.51 10.55
N ASP A 140 -7.06 -6.23 10.44
CA ASP A 140 -8.22 -5.70 11.16
C ASP A 140 -9.57 -6.25 10.66
N THR A 141 -9.64 -6.64 9.39
CA THR A 141 -10.91 -7.02 8.76
C THR A 141 -11.10 -8.53 8.59
N MET A 142 -10.01 -9.32 8.70
CA MET A 142 -10.02 -10.75 8.44
C MET A 142 -10.13 -11.57 9.72
N PRO A 143 -11.05 -12.57 9.76
CA PRO A 143 -11.03 -13.59 10.81
C PRO A 143 -9.71 -14.37 10.79
N PRO A 144 -9.23 -14.86 11.96
CA PRO A 144 -7.94 -15.57 12.06
C PRO A 144 -7.77 -16.73 11.07
N GLY A 145 -8.86 -17.45 10.76
CA GLY A 145 -8.83 -18.59 9.84
C GLY A 145 -8.67 -18.23 8.35
N THR A 146 -8.89 -16.96 7.96
CA THR A 146 -8.79 -16.48 6.57
C THR A 146 -7.64 -15.50 6.36
N LEU A 147 -7.02 -15.03 7.43
CA LEU A 147 -5.95 -14.03 7.39
C LEU A 147 -4.77 -14.47 6.50
N THR A 148 -4.28 -15.70 6.69
CA THR A 148 -3.14 -16.22 5.92
C THR A 148 -3.46 -16.26 4.42
N ALA A 149 -4.68 -16.68 4.05
CA ALA A 149 -5.12 -16.69 2.66
C ALA A 149 -5.21 -15.28 2.08
N ALA A 150 -5.75 -14.31 2.84
CA ALA A 150 -5.85 -12.90 2.43
C ALA A 150 -4.47 -12.27 2.21
N MET A 151 -3.52 -12.51 3.12
CA MET A 151 -2.14 -12.03 2.98
C MET A 151 -1.42 -12.68 1.79
N GLY A 152 -1.64 -13.97 1.55
CA GLY A 152 -1.12 -14.68 0.36
C GLY A 152 -1.65 -14.06 -0.94
N ILE A 153 -2.95 -13.81 -1.04
CA ILE A 153 -3.58 -13.15 -2.19
C ILE A 153 -2.99 -11.74 -2.37
N ALA A 154 -2.88 -10.95 -1.29
CA ALA A 154 -2.32 -9.60 -1.35
C ALA A 154 -0.88 -9.61 -1.90
N ARG A 155 -0.06 -10.56 -1.46
CA ARG A 155 1.31 -10.72 -1.96
C ARG A 155 1.35 -11.07 -3.44
N THR A 156 0.60 -12.09 -3.85
CA THR A 156 0.49 -12.50 -5.27
C THR A 156 -0.03 -11.35 -6.14
N THR A 157 -1.02 -10.59 -5.63
CA THR A 157 -1.56 -9.40 -6.31
C THR A 157 -0.47 -8.36 -6.57
N THR A 158 0.35 -8.06 -5.57
CA THR A 158 1.44 -7.08 -5.72
C THR A 158 2.49 -7.56 -6.72
N ASP A 159 2.89 -8.84 -6.66
CA ASP A 159 3.89 -9.39 -7.57
C ASP A 159 3.35 -9.48 -9.01
N THR A 160 2.08 -9.82 -9.19
CA THR A 160 1.38 -9.80 -10.49
C THR A 160 1.28 -8.37 -11.04
N ALA A 161 0.88 -7.41 -10.21
CA ALA A 161 0.80 -6.00 -10.59
C ALA A 161 2.16 -5.45 -11.03
N ARG A 162 3.25 -5.90 -10.43
CA ARG A 162 4.61 -5.51 -10.83
C ARG A 162 4.92 -5.89 -12.27
N ILE A 163 4.61 -7.12 -12.66
CA ILE A 163 4.88 -7.61 -14.02
C ILE A 163 3.95 -6.95 -15.03
N PHE A 164 2.65 -7.06 -14.83
CA PHE A 164 1.67 -6.57 -15.79
C PHE A 164 1.54 -5.05 -15.78
N GLY A 165 1.72 -4.39 -14.64
CA GLY A 165 1.74 -2.94 -14.52
C GLY A 165 2.89 -2.32 -15.32
N SER A 166 4.09 -2.86 -15.15
CA SER A 166 5.27 -2.40 -15.92
C SER A 166 5.08 -2.61 -17.42
N LEU A 167 4.60 -3.80 -17.85
CA LEU A 167 4.31 -4.09 -19.25
C LEU A 167 3.25 -3.15 -19.83
N THR A 168 2.16 -2.93 -19.09
CA THR A 168 1.07 -2.03 -19.50
C THR A 168 1.57 -0.59 -19.58
N GLY A 169 2.37 -0.15 -18.59
CA GLY A 169 2.98 1.18 -18.58
C GLY A 169 3.88 1.41 -19.78
N ALA A 170 4.78 0.45 -20.08
CA ALA A 170 5.65 0.50 -21.24
C ALA A 170 4.86 0.55 -22.55
N GLY A 171 3.87 -0.35 -22.70
CA GLY A 171 3.05 -0.44 -23.91
C GLY A 171 2.22 0.83 -24.13
N LEU A 172 1.58 1.34 -23.08
CA LEU A 172 0.77 2.56 -23.14
C LEU A 172 1.64 3.78 -23.50
N PHE A 173 2.76 3.92 -22.80
CA PHE A 173 3.71 5.00 -23.09
C PHE A 173 4.24 4.96 -24.53
N ALA A 174 4.60 3.79 -25.03
CA ALA A 174 5.08 3.62 -26.39
C ALA A 174 4.00 3.90 -27.45
N ALA A 175 2.74 3.56 -27.17
CA ALA A 175 1.64 3.71 -28.11
C ALA A 175 1.07 5.13 -28.17
N ILE A 176 0.92 5.81 -27.03
CA ILE A 176 0.17 7.09 -26.94
C ILE A 176 0.94 8.21 -26.22
N GLY A 177 2.17 7.95 -25.77
CA GLY A 177 3.02 8.95 -25.11
C GLY A 177 2.69 9.17 -23.63
N ILE A 178 3.43 10.11 -23.00
CA ILE A 178 3.41 10.33 -21.56
C ILE A 178 2.09 10.92 -21.06
N GLY A 179 1.55 11.94 -21.72
CA GLY A 179 0.35 12.65 -21.28
C GLY A 179 -0.88 11.73 -21.14
N PRO A 180 -1.34 11.06 -22.21
CA PRO A 180 -2.46 10.13 -22.14
C PRO A 180 -2.22 8.95 -21.20
N SER A 181 -0.98 8.47 -21.08
CA SER A 181 -0.63 7.40 -20.12
C SER A 181 -0.87 7.87 -18.67
N TYR A 182 -0.53 9.12 -18.36
CA TYR A 182 -0.78 9.69 -17.04
C TYR A 182 -2.26 9.96 -16.74
N VAL A 183 -3.10 10.22 -17.76
CA VAL A 183 -4.56 10.24 -17.58
C VAL A 183 -5.06 8.88 -17.07
N ALA A 184 -4.58 7.78 -17.67
CA ALA A 184 -4.95 6.44 -17.23
C ALA A 184 -4.47 6.18 -15.79
N ILE A 185 -3.21 6.51 -15.45
CA ILE A 185 -2.66 6.35 -14.10
C ILE A 185 -3.47 7.15 -13.08
N THR A 186 -3.74 8.43 -13.36
CA THR A 186 -4.54 9.30 -12.49
C THR A 186 -5.93 8.71 -12.25
N THR A 187 -6.59 8.24 -13.31
CA THR A 187 -7.90 7.61 -13.23
C THR A 187 -7.86 6.36 -12.33
N ILE A 188 -6.84 5.53 -12.47
CA ILE A 188 -6.66 4.33 -11.65
C ILE A 188 -6.49 4.69 -10.17
N TYR A 189 -5.68 5.71 -9.85
CA TYR A 189 -5.53 6.17 -8.46
C TYR A 189 -6.82 6.74 -7.88
N VAL A 190 -7.58 7.52 -8.65
CA VAL A 190 -8.89 8.04 -8.23
C VAL A 190 -9.86 6.91 -7.94
N ILE A 191 -9.96 5.92 -8.83
CA ILE A 191 -10.81 4.74 -8.61
C ILE A 191 -10.34 3.98 -7.36
N GLY A 192 -9.03 3.78 -7.19
CA GLY A 192 -8.43 3.15 -6.01
C GLY A 192 -8.79 3.87 -4.70
N ALA A 193 -8.76 5.20 -4.69
CA ALA A 193 -9.15 6.02 -3.54
C ALA A 193 -10.65 5.86 -3.23
N ILE A 194 -11.51 5.92 -4.24
CA ILE A 194 -12.96 5.74 -4.09
C ILE A 194 -13.30 4.34 -3.55
N LEU A 195 -12.67 3.30 -4.09
CA LEU A 195 -12.87 1.92 -3.62
C LEU A 195 -12.43 1.76 -2.17
N THR A 196 -11.29 2.35 -1.78
CA THR A 196 -10.81 2.32 -0.39
C THR A 196 -11.77 3.05 0.55
N TRP A 197 -12.30 4.19 0.12
CA TRP A 197 -13.31 4.92 0.90
C TRP A 197 -14.59 4.12 1.09
N ASN A 198 -15.00 3.33 0.10
CA ASN A 198 -16.18 2.47 0.18
C ASN A 198 -15.92 1.12 0.86
N ALA A 199 -14.68 0.77 1.19
CA ALA A 199 -14.39 -0.39 2.01
C ALA A 199 -15.05 -0.18 3.39
N VAL A 200 -15.99 -1.06 3.72
CA VAL A 200 -16.85 -0.94 4.91
C VAL A 200 -15.98 -0.86 6.15
N ARG A 201 -16.27 0.07 7.07
CA ARG A 201 -15.71 0.01 8.43
C ARG A 201 -16.02 -1.37 8.99
N PRO A 202 -15.08 -2.05 9.65
CA PRO A 202 -15.43 -3.13 10.55
C PRO A 202 -16.45 -2.52 11.52
N ASP A 203 -17.67 -3.02 11.53
CA ASP A 203 -18.59 -2.72 12.60
C ASP A 203 -17.85 -3.10 13.89
N ALA A 204 -17.67 -2.12 14.78
CA ALA A 204 -16.95 -2.14 16.03
C ALA A 204 -16.04 -3.37 16.18
N ALA A 205 -14.74 -3.18 16.01
CA ALA A 205 -13.77 -4.26 16.19
C ALA A 205 -14.23 -5.14 17.36
N PRO A 206 -14.29 -6.47 17.21
CA PRO A 206 -14.37 -7.31 18.40
C PRO A 206 -13.24 -6.82 19.30
N GLU A 207 -13.59 -6.43 20.53
CA GLU A 207 -12.65 -5.94 21.53
C GLU A 207 -11.34 -6.68 21.35
N LYS A 208 -10.25 -5.92 21.13
CA LYS A 208 -8.92 -6.50 21.14
C LYS A 208 -8.93 -7.46 22.32
N HIS A 209 -8.92 -8.76 22.09
CA HIS A 209 -8.49 -9.69 23.08
C HIS A 209 -7.04 -9.33 23.39
N VAL A 210 -6.89 -8.29 24.17
CA VAL A 210 -5.76 -8.14 25.07
C VAL A 210 -5.80 -9.44 25.82
N ALA A 211 -4.76 -10.25 25.62
CA ALA A 211 -4.63 -11.56 26.19
C ALA A 211 -5.20 -11.56 27.62
N ALA A 212 -6.23 -12.38 27.84
CA ALA A 212 -6.91 -12.52 29.13
C ALA A 212 -6.02 -13.20 30.21
N ASP A 213 -4.70 -13.08 30.04
CA ASP A 213 -3.67 -13.54 30.99
C ASP A 213 -2.86 -12.36 31.59
N ALA A 214 -3.33 -11.12 31.42
CA ALA A 214 -2.78 -10.03 32.21
C ALA A 214 -3.39 -10.08 33.60
N ASP A 215 -2.57 -10.47 34.56
CA ASP A 215 -2.83 -10.42 36.00
C ASP A 215 -3.46 -9.05 36.35
N PRO A 216 -4.67 -8.99 36.94
CA PRO A 216 -5.36 -7.75 37.29
C PRO A 216 -4.58 -6.86 38.27
N ASP A 217 -3.58 -7.42 38.97
CA ASP A 217 -2.79 -6.73 40.00
C ASP A 217 -1.41 -6.24 39.51
N ALA A 218 -1.07 -6.38 38.22
CA ALA A 218 0.18 -5.79 37.70
C ALA A 218 0.05 -4.27 37.61
N PRO A 219 0.92 -3.49 38.30
CA PRO A 219 0.87 -2.03 38.24
C PRO A 219 1.08 -1.56 36.79
N GLY A 220 0.03 -0.94 36.21
CA GLY A 220 -0.01 -0.46 34.84
C GLY A 220 1.06 0.61 34.58
N THR A 221 2.27 0.21 34.27
CA THR A 221 3.29 1.06 33.72
C THR A 221 2.98 1.31 32.25
N LYS A 222 2.40 2.49 31.96
CA LYS A 222 2.36 3.03 30.62
C LYS A 222 3.81 3.27 30.18
N LEU A 223 4.44 2.26 29.60
CA LEU A 223 5.78 2.38 29.03
C LEU A 223 5.72 3.37 27.87
N SER A 224 6.68 4.30 27.85
CA SER A 224 6.78 5.23 26.74
C SER A 224 7.16 4.46 25.46
N PRO A 225 6.66 4.84 24.28
CA PRO A 225 6.95 4.13 23.02
C PRO A 225 8.45 3.95 22.71
N TRP A 226 9.28 4.84 23.26
CA TRP A 226 10.73 4.77 23.14
C TRP A 226 11.37 3.64 23.98
N ARG A 227 10.74 3.27 25.05
CA ARG A 227 11.21 2.16 25.90
C ARG A 227 10.90 0.80 25.29
N GLU A 228 9.75 0.64 24.68
CA GLU A 228 9.39 -0.58 23.93
C GLU A 228 10.31 -0.81 22.74
N LEU A 229 10.69 0.26 22.03
CA LEU A 229 11.67 0.17 20.93
C LEU A 229 13.07 -0.21 21.46
N TRP A 230 13.47 0.31 22.62
CA TRP A 230 14.76 0.00 23.21
C TRP A 230 14.83 -1.45 23.72
N GLU A 231 13.79 -1.92 24.38
CA GLU A 231 13.68 -3.30 24.85
C GLU A 231 13.64 -4.30 23.69
N GLY A 232 12.96 -3.98 22.58
CA GLY A 232 12.97 -4.78 21.35
C GLY A 232 14.35 -4.88 20.71
N MET A 233 15.15 -3.82 20.75
CA MET A 233 16.53 -3.85 20.25
C MET A 233 17.51 -4.64 21.16
N VAL A 234 17.25 -4.72 22.46
CA VAL A 234 18.09 -5.45 23.40
C VAL A 234 17.83 -6.98 23.33
N LEU A 235 16.63 -7.39 22.92
CA LEU A 235 16.25 -8.81 22.80
C LEU A 235 16.81 -9.50 21.53
N VAL A 236 17.36 -8.76 20.60
CA VAL A 236 17.93 -9.29 19.31
C VAL A 236 19.46 -9.52 19.41
N ARG A 237 20.02 -9.47 20.61
CA ARG A 237 21.48 -9.66 20.82
C ARG A 237 21.84 -11.05 21.37
#